data_3e52807fb612ac3d12836e81f71c064c
#
_entry.id   3e52807fb612ac3d12836e81f71c064c
#
_cell.length_a   1.000
_cell.length_b   1.000
_cell.length_c   1.000
_cell.angle_alpha   90.00
_cell.angle_beta   90.00
_cell.angle_gamma   90.00
#
_symmetry.space_group_name_H-M   'P 1'
#
loop_
_entity.id
_entity.type
_entity.pdbx_description
1 polymer ?
#
loop_
_entity_poly.entity_id
_entity_poly.type
_entity_poly.pdbx_seq_one_letter_code
_entity_poly.pdbx_strand_id
1 'polypeptide(L)'
;MDPLTFLDQMIKSSDGTSFERLLPPITDFRQCHGVVPPERRILYRCRRLSPSATPPNDHEEQYILKIKVQIPEPTETNTAPTSQISHSDATAHELAALKIFRDAETNYGPRLVAFDSQRQRPDGLLPDGYMSCTVMTTLPGKSLFDLGYWSLEADDREEIQQSFLEALT
;
A
#
# COMPACT_ATOMS: atom_id res chain seq x y z
N MET A 1 -11.83 10.11 -10.84
CA MET A 1 -11.00 9.58 -11.94
C MET A 1 -9.84 8.81 -11.32
N ASP A 2 -9.53 7.61 -11.79
CA ASP A 2 -8.39 6.83 -11.28
C ASP A 2 -7.07 7.54 -11.71
N PRO A 3 -6.22 7.98 -10.77
CA PRO A 3 -4.98 8.67 -11.12
C PRO A 3 -3.92 7.74 -11.72
N LEU A 4 -4.13 6.43 -11.69
CA LEU A 4 -3.23 5.41 -12.21
C LEU A 4 -3.85 4.65 -13.39
N THR A 5 -4.42 5.38 -14.34
CA THR A 5 -5.06 4.80 -15.55
C THR A 5 -4.06 4.04 -16.43
N PHE A 6 -2.75 4.34 -16.31
CA PHE A 6 -1.69 3.64 -17.00
C PHE A 6 -1.35 2.26 -16.40
N LEU A 7 -1.92 1.93 -15.23
CA LEU A 7 -1.73 0.61 -14.63
C LEU A 7 -2.82 -0.35 -15.07
N ASP A 8 -2.40 -1.58 -15.35
CA ASP A 8 -3.32 -2.67 -15.58
C ASP A 8 -4.19 -2.91 -14.34
N GLN A 9 -5.43 -3.34 -14.57
CA GLN A 9 -6.33 -3.71 -13.47
C GLN A 9 -5.82 -4.95 -12.72
N MET A 10 -5.05 -5.80 -13.40
CA MET A 10 -4.43 -6.99 -12.84
C MET A 10 -2.98 -6.72 -12.48
N ILE A 11 -2.60 -7.10 -11.27
CA ILE A 11 -1.23 -7.04 -10.75
C ILE A 11 -0.75 -8.46 -10.54
N LYS A 12 0.41 -8.77 -11.12
CA LYS A 12 1.08 -10.06 -10.93
C LYS A 12 2.20 -9.89 -9.93
N SER A 13 2.21 -10.72 -8.92
CA SER A 13 3.33 -10.83 -7.99
C SER A 13 4.46 -11.65 -8.60
N SER A 14 5.67 -11.48 -8.07
CA SER A 14 6.87 -12.23 -8.49
C SER A 14 6.75 -13.75 -8.30
N ASP A 15 5.87 -14.22 -7.42
CA ASP A 15 5.55 -15.65 -7.22
C ASP A 15 4.50 -16.20 -8.20
N GLY A 16 4.04 -15.36 -9.15
CA GLY A 16 3.02 -15.71 -10.14
C GLY A 16 1.57 -15.56 -9.69
N THR A 17 1.33 -15.19 -8.42
CA THR A 17 -0.03 -14.88 -7.93
C THR A 17 -0.54 -13.62 -8.60
N SER A 18 -1.80 -13.63 -9.02
CA SER A 18 -2.46 -12.48 -9.63
C SER A 18 -3.51 -11.89 -8.71
N PHE A 19 -3.58 -10.56 -8.71
CA PHE A 19 -4.57 -9.80 -7.94
C PHE A 19 -5.32 -8.84 -8.86
N GLU A 20 -6.61 -8.74 -8.68
CA GLU A 20 -7.45 -7.75 -9.34
C GLU A 20 -7.61 -6.52 -8.45
N ARG A 21 -7.31 -5.36 -8.98
CA ARG A 21 -7.50 -4.06 -8.33
C ARG A 21 -8.97 -3.66 -8.42
N LEU A 22 -9.58 -3.35 -7.29
CA LEU A 22 -10.98 -2.95 -7.19
C LEU A 22 -11.09 -1.42 -7.12
N LEU A 23 -11.93 -0.83 -7.95
CA LEU A 23 -12.24 0.60 -7.95
C LEU A 23 -13.50 0.89 -7.11
N PRO A 24 -13.63 2.08 -6.54
CA PRO A 24 -12.66 3.17 -6.52
C PRO A 24 -11.51 2.93 -5.53
N PRO A 25 -10.44 3.77 -5.57
CA PRO A 25 -9.39 3.72 -4.55
C PRO A 25 -9.94 4.03 -3.16
N ILE A 26 -9.25 3.51 -2.12
CA ILE A 26 -9.58 3.78 -0.71
C ILE A 26 -9.12 5.19 -0.31
N THR A 27 -8.00 5.63 -0.88
CA THR A 27 -7.39 6.93 -0.55
C THR A 27 -7.14 7.75 -1.80
N ASP A 28 -6.99 9.05 -1.63
CA ASP A 28 -6.46 9.91 -2.68
C ASP A 28 -5.02 9.55 -3.02
N PHE A 29 -4.58 9.95 -4.21
CA PHE A 29 -3.20 9.81 -4.66
C PHE A 29 -2.34 10.90 -4.02
N ARG A 30 -1.68 10.59 -2.90
CA ARG A 30 -0.98 11.54 -2.03
C ARG A 30 0.52 11.44 -2.13
N GLN A 31 1.20 12.59 -2.07
CA GLN A 31 2.66 12.64 -1.97
C GLN A 31 3.12 12.15 -0.60
N CYS A 32 4.19 11.36 -0.57
CA CYS A 32 4.89 10.97 0.64
C CYS A 32 5.92 12.05 0.99
N HIS A 33 5.68 12.79 2.08
CA HIS A 33 6.60 13.85 2.51
C HIS A 33 7.84 13.29 3.20
N GLY A 34 8.99 13.95 2.98
CA GLY A 34 10.26 13.56 3.62
C GLY A 34 10.86 12.24 3.11
N VAL A 35 10.38 11.73 2.00
CA VAL A 35 10.87 10.49 1.38
C VAL A 35 11.75 10.84 0.19
N VAL A 36 12.90 10.19 0.10
CA VAL A 36 13.86 10.32 -1.00
C VAL A 36 14.10 8.94 -1.60
N PRO A 37 13.94 8.78 -2.92
CA PRO A 37 13.40 9.75 -3.89
C PRO A 37 11.92 10.06 -3.64
N PRO A 38 11.39 11.18 -4.15
CA PRO A 38 10.00 11.55 -3.98
C PRO A 38 9.05 10.50 -4.53
N GLU A 39 8.01 10.18 -3.77
CA GLU A 39 6.99 9.20 -4.16
C GLU A 39 5.58 9.72 -3.89
N ARG A 40 4.63 9.18 -4.67
CA ARG A 40 3.21 9.24 -4.36
C ARG A 40 2.68 7.86 -4.06
N ARG A 41 1.68 7.80 -3.21
CA ARG A 41 1.01 6.55 -2.83
C ARG A 41 -0.50 6.64 -3.02
N ILE A 42 -1.10 5.47 -3.26
CA ILE A 42 -2.54 5.26 -3.29
C ILE A 42 -2.86 3.86 -2.77
N LEU A 43 -4.01 3.70 -2.17
CA LEU A 43 -4.50 2.41 -1.67
C LEU A 43 -5.77 1.99 -2.40
N TYR A 44 -5.85 0.71 -2.71
CA TYR A 44 -7.02 0.06 -3.28
C TYR A 44 -7.41 -1.16 -2.44
N ARG A 45 -8.66 -1.59 -2.55
CA ARG A 45 -8.99 -2.98 -2.28
C ARG A 45 -8.54 -3.82 -3.46
N CYS A 46 -8.17 -5.06 -3.20
CA CYS A 46 -7.92 -6.03 -4.25
C CYS A 46 -8.37 -7.42 -3.80
N ARG A 47 -8.53 -8.31 -4.77
CA ARG A 47 -8.83 -9.72 -4.53
C ARG A 47 -7.83 -10.60 -5.27
N ARG A 48 -7.55 -11.77 -4.73
CA ARG A 48 -6.73 -12.76 -5.40
C ARG A 48 -7.53 -13.39 -6.53
N LEU A 49 -6.91 -13.52 -7.70
CA LEU A 49 -7.51 -14.26 -8.80
C LEU A 49 -7.13 -15.75 -8.66
N SER A 50 -8.15 -16.59 -8.50
CA SER A 50 -7.95 -18.04 -8.56
C SER A 50 -7.81 -18.47 -10.02
N PRO A 51 -6.90 -19.41 -10.35
CA PRO A 51 -6.84 -20.01 -11.68
C PRO A 51 -8.06 -20.88 -12.01
N SER A 52 -8.91 -21.18 -11.03
CA SER A 52 -10.15 -21.96 -11.22
C SER A 52 -11.27 -21.06 -11.71
N ALA A 53 -11.96 -21.50 -12.77
CA ALA A 53 -13.09 -20.81 -13.41
C ALA A 53 -14.38 -20.76 -12.57
N THR A 54 -14.29 -20.92 -11.26
CA THR A 54 -15.45 -20.77 -10.36
C THR A 54 -15.78 -19.28 -10.20
N PRO A 55 -17.03 -18.89 -10.41
CA PRO A 55 -17.41 -17.48 -10.22
C PRO A 55 -17.10 -17.04 -8.79
N PRO A 56 -16.64 -15.78 -8.60
CA PRO A 56 -16.30 -15.27 -7.29
C PRO A 56 -17.49 -15.38 -6.33
N ASN A 57 -17.26 -16.03 -5.20
CA ASN A 57 -18.22 -16.02 -4.10
C ASN A 57 -18.15 -14.65 -3.41
N ASP A 58 -19.29 -14.13 -2.94
CA ASP A 58 -19.37 -12.87 -2.19
C ASP A 58 -18.54 -12.82 -0.89
N HIS A 59 -17.92 -13.94 -0.51
CA HIS A 59 -17.00 -14.10 0.64
C HIS A 59 -15.53 -14.18 0.24
N GLU A 60 -15.16 -13.74 -0.97
CA GLU A 60 -13.78 -13.77 -1.41
C GLU A 60 -12.92 -12.84 -0.54
N GLU A 61 -11.80 -13.38 -0.05
CA GLU A 61 -10.89 -12.66 0.85
C GLU A 61 -10.37 -11.39 0.18
N GLN A 62 -10.65 -10.23 0.80
CA GLN A 62 -10.19 -8.94 0.31
C GLN A 62 -8.88 -8.56 0.97
N TYR A 63 -8.01 -7.94 0.19
CA TYR A 63 -6.71 -7.45 0.61
C TYR A 63 -6.60 -5.95 0.35
N ILE A 64 -5.62 -5.32 0.95
CA ILE A 64 -5.21 -3.95 0.65
C ILE A 64 -4.03 -3.99 -0.33
N LEU A 65 -4.17 -3.29 -1.43
CA LEU A 65 -3.10 -3.03 -2.38
C LEU A 65 -2.60 -1.60 -2.19
N LYS A 66 -1.36 -1.45 -1.77
CA LYS A 66 -0.67 -0.16 -1.73
C LYS A 66 0.24 -0.04 -2.95
N ILE A 67 0.03 1.00 -3.73
CA ILE A 67 0.89 1.34 -4.86
C ILE A 67 1.66 2.60 -4.51
N LYS A 68 2.98 2.55 -4.66
CA LYS A 68 3.87 3.71 -4.57
C LYS A 68 4.57 3.90 -5.90
N VAL A 69 4.65 5.14 -6.34
CA VAL A 69 5.20 5.52 -7.63
C VAL A 69 6.21 6.64 -7.42
N GLN A 70 7.42 6.46 -7.92
CA GLN A 70 8.41 7.54 -7.95
C GLN A 70 7.86 8.69 -8.81
N ILE A 71 8.04 9.92 -8.33
CA ILE A 71 7.69 11.13 -9.07
C ILE A 71 8.95 11.96 -9.29
N PRO A 72 8.95 12.87 -10.29
CA PRO A 72 10.04 13.81 -10.47
C PRO A 72 10.28 14.63 -9.20
N GLU A 73 11.54 14.89 -8.88
CA GLU A 73 11.87 15.88 -7.86
C GLU A 73 11.36 17.26 -8.29
N PRO A 74 10.75 18.02 -7.38
CA PRO A 74 10.42 19.41 -7.65
C PRO A 74 11.73 20.22 -7.67
N THR A 75 12.46 20.17 -8.77
CA THR A 75 13.70 20.91 -8.93
C THR A 75 13.44 22.25 -9.61
N GLU A 76 13.97 23.33 -9.04
CA GLU A 76 14.07 24.63 -9.69
C GLU A 76 15.16 24.65 -10.79
N THR A 77 15.90 23.54 -10.96
CA THR A 77 16.98 23.41 -11.92
C THR A 77 16.52 22.58 -13.13
N ASN A 78 16.92 23.00 -14.34
CA ASN A 78 16.67 22.33 -15.62
C ASN A 78 17.39 20.95 -15.77
N THR A 79 17.68 20.27 -14.68
CA THR A 79 18.28 18.95 -14.72
C THR A 79 17.18 17.91 -14.99
N ALA A 80 17.44 17.01 -15.94
CA ALA A 80 16.51 15.94 -16.24
C ALA A 80 16.22 15.10 -14.97
N PRO A 81 14.95 14.76 -14.70
CA PRO A 81 14.61 13.96 -13.53
C PRO A 81 15.39 12.63 -13.55
N THR A 82 16.02 12.29 -12.43
CA THR A 82 16.79 11.04 -12.33
C THR A 82 15.85 9.92 -11.89
N SER A 83 15.64 8.93 -12.74
CA SER A 83 14.96 7.70 -12.39
C SER A 83 15.85 6.84 -11.52
N GLN A 84 15.29 6.26 -10.46
CA GLN A 84 15.98 5.28 -9.62
C GLN A 84 15.41 3.88 -9.86
N ILE A 85 16.28 2.88 -9.76
CA ILE A 85 15.91 1.47 -10.00
C ILE A 85 15.27 0.85 -8.76
N SER A 86 15.68 1.31 -7.57
CA SER A 86 15.21 0.78 -6.28
C SER A 86 14.21 1.72 -5.62
N HIS A 87 13.27 1.12 -4.89
CA HIS A 87 12.34 1.86 -4.04
C HIS A 87 13.06 2.57 -2.89
N SER A 88 12.39 3.55 -2.28
CA SER A 88 12.92 4.34 -1.17
C SER A 88 13.20 3.50 0.08
N ASP A 89 14.07 4.00 0.96
CA ASP A 89 14.33 3.38 2.26
C ASP A 89 13.06 3.25 3.10
N ALA A 90 12.15 4.23 3.02
CA ALA A 90 10.85 4.17 3.68
C ALA A 90 10.03 2.97 3.21
N THR A 91 10.05 2.66 1.91
CA THR A 91 9.39 1.48 1.36
C THR A 91 10.11 0.19 1.79
N ALA A 92 11.44 0.18 1.84
CA ALA A 92 12.22 -0.96 2.33
C ALA A 92 11.89 -1.28 3.80
N HIS A 93 11.84 -0.27 4.67
CA HIS A 93 11.48 -0.43 6.09
C HIS A 93 10.03 -0.92 6.26
N GLU A 94 9.09 -0.39 5.49
CA GLU A 94 7.71 -0.86 5.51
C GLU A 94 7.62 -2.34 5.14
N LEU A 95 8.31 -2.76 4.10
CA LEU A 95 8.34 -4.17 3.68
C LEU A 95 8.97 -5.08 4.73
N ALA A 96 10.04 -4.62 5.39
CA ALA A 96 10.68 -5.36 6.47
C ALA A 96 9.70 -5.56 7.65
N ALA A 97 8.97 -4.51 8.06
CA ALA A 97 7.96 -4.60 9.11
C ALA A 97 6.83 -5.56 8.74
N LEU A 98 6.28 -5.46 7.52
CA LEU A 98 5.22 -6.36 7.06
C LEU A 98 5.66 -7.82 6.99
N LYS A 99 6.93 -8.09 6.66
CA LYS A 99 7.50 -9.44 6.71
C LYS A 99 7.59 -9.96 8.14
N ILE A 100 8.06 -9.13 9.07
CA ILE A 100 8.12 -9.48 10.49
C ILE A 100 6.72 -9.83 11.01
N PHE A 101 5.70 -9.03 10.71
CA PHE A 101 4.33 -9.30 11.12
C PHE A 101 3.77 -10.59 10.50
N ARG A 102 4.12 -10.88 9.25
CA ARG A 102 3.77 -12.15 8.60
C ARG A 102 4.42 -13.34 9.30
N ASP A 103 5.74 -13.25 9.55
CA ASP A 103 6.54 -14.37 10.06
C ASP A 103 6.23 -14.62 11.56
N ALA A 104 5.83 -13.59 12.29
CA ALA A 104 5.35 -13.70 13.67
C ALA A 104 3.85 -14.08 13.77
N GLU A 105 3.14 -14.21 12.64
CA GLU A 105 1.70 -14.50 12.58
C GLU A 105 0.84 -13.56 13.44
N THR A 106 1.31 -12.33 13.67
CA THR A 106 0.63 -11.35 14.53
C THR A 106 -0.72 -10.92 13.94
N ASN A 107 -1.68 -10.65 14.82
CA ASN A 107 -2.98 -10.08 14.46
C ASN A 107 -3.05 -8.57 14.69
N TYR A 108 -2.00 -7.96 15.22
CA TYR A 108 -1.96 -6.53 15.56
C TYR A 108 -1.54 -5.62 14.41
N GLY A 109 -1.06 -6.21 13.30
CA GLY A 109 -0.64 -5.47 12.12
C GLY A 109 -0.99 -6.17 10.82
N PRO A 110 -1.02 -5.44 9.69
CA PRO A 110 -1.21 -6.06 8.39
C PRO A 110 -0.01 -6.94 8.04
N ARG A 111 -0.27 -8.12 7.47
CA ARG A 111 0.77 -9.06 7.04
C ARG A 111 1.02 -8.93 5.55
N LEU A 112 2.27 -9.05 5.14
CA LEU A 112 2.63 -9.08 3.73
C LEU A 112 2.05 -10.34 3.06
N VAL A 113 1.30 -10.15 1.99
CA VAL A 113 0.76 -11.21 1.14
C VAL A 113 1.60 -11.34 -0.13
N ALA A 114 1.86 -10.23 -0.80
CA ALA A 114 2.67 -10.18 -2.00
C ALA A 114 3.36 -8.83 -2.17
N PHE A 115 4.47 -8.84 -2.86
CA PHE A 115 5.20 -7.63 -3.22
C PHE A 115 5.75 -7.76 -4.63
N ASP A 116 5.65 -6.69 -5.40
CA ASP A 116 6.32 -6.54 -6.68
C ASP A 116 6.90 -5.15 -6.82
N SER A 117 8.02 -5.04 -7.51
CA SER A 117 8.63 -3.78 -7.85
C SER A 117 9.02 -3.80 -9.32
N GLN A 118 8.56 -2.83 -10.05
CA GLN A 118 8.78 -2.72 -11.50
C GLN A 118 9.11 -1.30 -11.90
N ARG A 119 9.55 -1.12 -13.13
CA ARG A 119 9.76 0.20 -13.69
C ARG A 119 8.46 0.77 -14.23
N GLN A 120 8.32 2.08 -14.10
CA GLN A 120 7.23 2.79 -14.73
C GLN A 120 7.37 2.71 -16.26
N ARG A 121 6.23 2.58 -16.90
CA ARG A 121 6.14 2.59 -18.37
C ARG A 121 6.43 3.99 -18.92
N PRO A 122 6.65 4.14 -20.23
CA PRO A 122 6.88 5.46 -20.87
C PRO A 122 5.76 6.48 -20.63
N ASP A 123 4.54 6.02 -20.39
CA ASP A 123 3.35 6.83 -20.08
C ASP A 123 3.17 7.09 -18.57
N GLY A 124 4.09 6.60 -17.72
CA GLY A 124 4.09 6.82 -16.28
C GLY A 124 4.49 8.24 -15.86
N LEU A 125 4.38 8.52 -14.56
CA LEU A 125 4.71 9.84 -13.99
C LEU A 125 6.19 10.19 -14.10
N LEU A 126 7.05 9.18 -14.04
CA LEU A 126 8.48 9.27 -14.27
C LEU A 126 8.90 8.02 -15.03
N PRO A 127 9.03 8.07 -16.36
CA PRO A 127 9.47 6.94 -17.16
C PRO A 127 10.75 6.32 -16.59
N ASP A 128 10.81 4.98 -16.54
CA ASP A 128 11.90 4.19 -15.94
C ASP A 128 12.11 4.38 -14.43
N GLY A 129 11.39 5.29 -13.76
CA GLY A 129 11.32 5.35 -12.32
C GLY A 129 10.68 4.09 -11.74
N TYR A 130 10.91 3.80 -10.47
CA TYR A 130 10.29 2.63 -9.85
C TYR A 130 8.80 2.82 -9.57
N MET A 131 8.11 1.69 -9.53
CA MET A 131 6.77 1.53 -9.00
C MET A 131 6.74 0.27 -8.15
N SER A 132 6.23 0.36 -6.93
CA SER A 132 6.08 -0.79 -6.05
C SER A 132 4.60 -1.06 -5.74
N CYS A 133 4.25 -2.33 -5.74
CA CYS A 133 2.93 -2.85 -5.41
C CYS A 133 3.06 -3.77 -4.20
N THR A 134 2.44 -3.37 -3.09
CA THR A 134 2.42 -4.16 -1.84
C THR A 134 1.01 -4.62 -1.56
N VAL A 135 0.80 -5.93 -1.54
CA VAL A 135 -0.47 -6.55 -1.13
C VAL A 135 -0.34 -7.01 0.31
N MET A 136 -1.29 -6.61 1.15
CA MET A 136 -1.31 -6.94 2.57
C MET A 136 -2.70 -7.33 3.03
N THR A 137 -2.79 -8.05 4.14
CA THR A 137 -4.07 -8.41 4.75
C THR A 137 -4.83 -7.17 5.19
N THR A 138 -6.16 -7.24 5.18
CA THR A 138 -7.02 -6.26 5.83
C THR A 138 -6.99 -6.46 7.35
N LEU A 139 -7.08 -5.37 8.09
CA LEU A 139 -7.31 -5.42 9.52
C LEU A 139 -8.79 -5.13 9.81
N PRO A 140 -9.41 -5.84 10.76
CA PRO A 140 -10.74 -5.50 11.21
C PRO A 140 -10.71 -4.18 12.00
N GLY A 141 -11.85 -3.50 12.06
CA GLY A 141 -11.99 -2.28 12.85
C GLY A 141 -12.02 -1.00 12.00
N LYS A 142 -11.89 0.12 12.69
CA LYS A 142 -11.87 1.47 12.12
C LYS A 142 -10.56 2.16 12.46
N SER A 143 -10.13 3.10 11.62
CA SER A 143 -8.99 3.94 11.96
C SER A 143 -9.35 4.88 13.12
N LEU A 144 -8.35 5.32 13.89
CA LEU A 144 -8.56 6.30 14.97
C LEU A 144 -9.18 7.60 14.43
N PHE A 145 -8.89 7.95 13.19
CA PHE A 145 -9.49 9.09 12.53
C PHE A 145 -11.00 8.88 12.29
N ASP A 146 -11.40 7.71 11.77
CA ASP A 146 -12.80 7.37 11.52
C ASP A 146 -13.61 7.17 12.81
N LEU A 147 -12.93 6.83 13.90
CA LEU A 147 -13.52 6.77 15.25
C LEU A 147 -13.71 8.17 15.85
N GLY A 148 -13.10 9.20 15.28
CA GLY A 148 -13.08 10.53 15.89
C GLY A 148 -12.33 10.54 17.23
N TYR A 149 -11.23 9.79 17.35
CA TYR A 149 -10.46 9.55 18.58
C TYR A 149 -10.26 10.81 19.44
N TRP A 150 -9.93 11.93 18.81
CA TRP A 150 -9.68 13.18 19.52
C TRP A 150 -10.93 13.82 20.13
N SER A 151 -12.12 13.35 19.73
CA SER A 151 -13.43 13.80 20.21
C SER A 151 -14.07 12.81 21.20
N LEU A 152 -13.39 11.68 21.50
CA LEU A 152 -13.85 10.71 22.48
C LEU A 152 -13.66 11.24 23.91
N GLU A 153 -14.44 10.73 24.82
CA GLU A 153 -14.25 10.97 26.26
C GLU A 153 -12.87 10.44 26.73
N ALA A 154 -12.39 10.94 27.86
CA ALA A 154 -11.05 10.62 28.36
C ALA A 154 -10.88 9.11 28.61
N ASP A 155 -11.90 8.49 29.22
CA ASP A 155 -11.88 7.07 29.60
C ASP A 155 -11.83 6.17 28.36
N ASP A 156 -12.59 6.48 27.30
CA ASP A 156 -12.57 5.74 26.03
C ASP A 156 -11.19 5.83 25.36
N ARG A 157 -10.56 7.00 25.43
CA ARG A 157 -9.21 7.18 24.86
C ARG A 157 -8.16 6.41 25.66
N GLU A 158 -8.29 6.35 26.96
CA GLU A 158 -7.39 5.59 27.84
C GLU A 158 -7.52 4.09 27.57
N GLU A 159 -8.72 3.56 27.39
CA GLU A 159 -8.94 2.15 27.01
C GLU A 159 -8.27 1.80 25.67
N ILE A 160 -8.42 2.67 24.66
CA ILE A 160 -7.75 2.48 23.36
C ILE A 160 -6.23 2.51 23.53
N GLN A 161 -5.68 3.43 24.31
CA GLN A 161 -4.24 3.53 24.57
C GLN A 161 -3.72 2.27 25.27
N GLN A 162 -4.44 1.80 26.28
CA GLN A 162 -4.06 0.60 27.03
C GLN A 162 -4.05 -0.63 26.09
N SER A 163 -5.09 -0.81 25.29
CA SER A 163 -5.17 -1.90 24.30
C SER A 163 -4.01 -1.86 23.28
N PHE A 164 -3.59 -0.64 22.87
CA PHE A 164 -2.44 -0.48 22.01
C PHE A 164 -1.13 -0.88 22.69
N LEU A 165 -0.94 -0.49 23.95
CA LEU A 165 0.26 -0.85 24.72
C LEU A 165 0.35 -2.36 24.95
N GLU A 166 -0.77 -3.01 25.25
CA GLU A 166 -0.85 -4.47 25.40
C GLU A 166 -0.49 -5.22 24.09
N ALA A 167 -0.84 -4.64 22.94
CA ALA A 167 -0.50 -5.21 21.65
C ALA A 167 1.00 -5.10 21.31
N LEU A 168 1.77 -4.28 22.02
CA LEU A 168 3.23 -4.09 21.81
C LEU A 168 4.09 -4.99 22.72
N THR A 169 3.50 -5.67 23.69
CA THR A 169 4.20 -6.55 24.63
C THR A 169 4.09 -8.01 24.23
#